data_3b5edf4bb8f1c2f9ca6938495a06c4d7
#
_entry.id   3b5edf4bb8f1c2f9ca6938495a06c4d7
#
_cell.length_a   1.000
_cell.length_b   1.000
_cell.length_c   1.000
_cell.angle_alpha   90.00
_cell.angle_beta   90.00
_cell.angle_gamma   90.00
#
_symmetry.space_group_name_H-M   'P 1'
#
loop_
_entity.id
_entity.type
_entity.pdbx_description
1 polymer ?
#
loop_
_entity_poly.entity_id
_entity_poly.type
_entity_poly.pdbx_seq_one_letter_code
_entity_poly.pdbx_strand_id
1 'polypeptide(L)'
;MQESTSLLILWLLSSLKQERSTLCLIQMLECPAAQAEIALHRVTADGLAEQRDETWNLTQAGADHLREALPALLFRDTGSPLEELISACESKMPETACEICTKRMRVLRRRADTAGSAGYLELLLNQLAQWQNRRLTAPEARSFVHYAFAAHDASLYYMKNAARSSAFMKKAAEYAASAGDKRTLVLIRFAQASATFFTGTIHFERAHETFHSAMELLKTLDDKELYTRITPFLILMHFIRGNFQQALECYEMLQKSTHKPVLPLFESQLVLQAASSAAYSGHFAHALGMIKSAISTAELEGNIMSAQIFRQHLGVLYAYMRREDDALETLQTVVSRSTMAANPKLMLRAFAAIALCYSRMGRAEMSYNLLSDTLRQAERHPSFSLSYNYLWILELAVFYAEHGFPPLPGIDLDTLFREAEISPSPMMRGHALRLKAILLRKKSPQDALDLLDKSLEILKDANMPIEYGFTERRRSELLNTLGREAEAEAAEETSLMLLSRIGLGRKRSPWPSPEQKEASFDVCCREVGSIHEWETLEEYCYQLAACLRKVFRAERTALFSMDGETLLCRGSCN
;
A
#
# COMPACT_ATOMS: atom_id res chain seq x y z
N MET A 1 -7.29 -30.62 26.43
CA MET A 1 -6.87 -29.41 25.72
C MET A 1 -5.50 -29.56 25.04
N GLN A 2 -4.40 -29.88 25.76
CA GLN A 2 -3.07 -29.95 25.13
C GLN A 2 -2.92 -31.05 24.06
N GLU A 3 -3.52 -32.20 24.27
CA GLU A 3 -3.51 -33.29 23.30
C GLU A 3 -4.29 -32.96 22.01
N SER A 4 -5.40 -32.22 22.13
CA SER A 4 -6.17 -31.70 21.02
C SER A 4 -5.38 -30.71 20.19
N THR A 5 -4.65 -29.77 20.81
CA THR A 5 -3.81 -28.79 20.11
C THR A 5 -2.69 -29.48 19.33
N SER A 6 -2.06 -30.54 19.89
CA SER A 6 -1.04 -31.33 19.20
C SER A 6 -1.58 -32.00 17.92
N LEU A 7 -2.78 -32.58 17.99
CA LEU A 7 -3.42 -33.18 16.81
C LEU A 7 -3.81 -32.16 15.75
N LEU A 8 -4.27 -30.97 16.15
CA LEU A 8 -4.54 -29.86 15.22
C LEU A 8 -3.26 -29.41 14.49
N ILE A 9 -2.13 -29.33 15.20
CA ILE A 9 -0.82 -29.03 14.61
C ILE A 9 -0.44 -30.10 13.58
N LEU A 10 -0.53 -31.36 13.91
CA LEU A 10 -0.18 -32.45 12.99
C LEU A 10 -1.07 -32.44 11.75
N TRP A 11 -2.37 -32.15 11.90
CA TRP A 11 -3.26 -32.00 10.76
C TRP A 11 -2.88 -30.82 9.87
N LEU A 12 -2.58 -29.65 10.46
CA LEU A 12 -2.10 -28.48 9.71
C LEU A 12 -0.81 -28.80 8.96
N LEU A 13 0.16 -29.47 9.60
CA LEU A 13 1.41 -29.87 8.94
C LEU A 13 1.19 -30.89 7.80
N SER A 14 0.16 -31.73 7.89
CA SER A 14 -0.20 -32.65 6.80
C SER A 14 -0.87 -31.93 5.62
N SER A 15 -1.62 -30.88 5.90
CA SER A 15 -2.48 -30.18 4.94
C SER A 15 -1.78 -28.99 4.26
N LEU A 16 -0.85 -28.33 4.95
CA LEU A 16 -0.07 -27.22 4.43
C LEU A 16 1.22 -27.75 3.78
N LYS A 17 1.63 -27.15 2.66
CA LYS A 17 2.88 -27.47 1.96
C LYS A 17 3.91 -26.35 2.04
N GLN A 18 3.47 -25.12 2.08
CA GLN A 18 4.33 -23.92 2.03
C GLN A 18 4.27 -23.10 3.32
N GLU A 19 3.09 -22.93 3.91
CA GLU A 19 2.87 -22.05 5.06
C GLU A 19 2.98 -22.79 6.40
N ARG A 20 4.20 -23.28 6.70
CA ARG A 20 4.50 -24.10 7.89
C ARG A 20 5.35 -23.39 8.93
N SER A 21 5.37 -22.06 8.94
CA SER A 21 6.11 -21.29 9.96
C SER A 21 5.44 -21.37 11.34
N THR A 22 6.21 -21.23 12.40
CA THR A 22 5.69 -21.18 13.78
C THR A 22 4.59 -20.13 13.92
N LEU A 23 4.80 -18.94 13.35
CA LEU A 23 3.83 -17.84 13.40
C LEU A 23 2.52 -18.22 12.69
N CYS A 24 2.59 -18.87 11.50
CA CYS A 24 1.42 -19.32 10.78
C CYS A 24 0.60 -20.32 11.61
N LEU A 25 1.26 -21.33 12.17
CA LEU A 25 0.60 -22.36 12.98
C LEU A 25 -0.07 -21.76 14.22
N ILE A 26 0.63 -20.89 14.95
CA ILE A 26 0.09 -20.20 16.13
C ILE A 26 -1.16 -19.38 15.77
N GLN A 27 -1.12 -18.61 14.68
CA GLN A 27 -2.23 -17.79 14.25
C GLN A 27 -3.44 -18.60 13.77
N MET A 28 -3.21 -19.74 13.11
CA MET A 28 -4.29 -20.63 12.66
C MET A 28 -4.95 -21.39 13.80
N LEU A 29 -4.21 -21.75 14.83
CA LEU A 29 -4.72 -22.44 16.01
C LEU A 29 -5.64 -21.54 16.87
N GLU A 30 -5.45 -20.23 16.81
CA GLU A 30 -6.23 -19.23 17.56
C GLU A 30 -6.27 -19.49 19.08
N CYS A 31 -5.23 -20.11 19.60
CA CYS A 31 -5.01 -20.31 21.03
C CYS A 31 -3.89 -19.39 21.54
N PRO A 32 -3.72 -19.22 22.85
CA PRO A 32 -2.59 -18.47 23.40
C PRO A 32 -1.25 -18.98 22.85
N ALA A 33 -0.39 -18.06 22.42
CA ALA A 33 0.89 -18.40 21.77
C ALA A 33 1.72 -19.40 22.61
N ALA A 34 1.80 -19.19 23.92
CA ALA A 34 2.49 -20.11 24.84
C ALA A 34 1.92 -21.54 24.79
N GLN A 35 0.59 -21.69 24.61
CA GLN A 35 -0.03 -23.00 24.49
C GLN A 35 0.33 -23.68 23.17
N ALA A 36 0.35 -22.92 22.06
CA ALA A 36 0.74 -23.43 20.77
C ALA A 36 2.23 -23.82 20.73
N GLU A 37 3.10 -23.01 21.33
CA GLU A 37 4.54 -23.31 21.45
C GLU A 37 4.79 -24.57 22.28
N ILE A 38 4.13 -24.73 23.41
CA ILE A 38 4.22 -25.96 24.22
C ILE A 38 3.81 -27.19 23.41
N ALA A 39 2.72 -27.07 22.64
CA ALA A 39 2.26 -28.17 21.81
C ALA A 39 3.23 -28.48 20.65
N LEU A 40 3.84 -27.46 20.02
CA LEU A 40 4.88 -27.62 19.00
C LEU A 40 6.12 -28.33 19.59
N HIS A 41 6.60 -27.91 20.76
CA HIS A 41 7.70 -28.56 21.43
C HIS A 41 7.39 -30.04 21.78
N ARG A 42 6.16 -30.32 22.19
CA ARG A 42 5.74 -31.68 22.51
C ARG A 42 5.75 -32.59 21.27
N VAL A 43 5.13 -32.18 20.16
CA VAL A 43 5.11 -32.99 18.94
C VAL A 43 6.51 -33.21 18.37
N THR A 44 7.47 -32.32 18.68
CA THR A 44 8.88 -32.49 18.34
C THR A 44 9.55 -33.47 19.26
N ALA A 45 9.36 -33.36 20.59
CA ALA A 45 9.92 -34.25 21.57
C ALA A 45 9.43 -35.71 21.38
N ASP A 46 8.17 -35.86 20.96
CA ASP A 46 7.57 -37.16 20.65
C ASP A 46 7.99 -37.69 19.25
N GLY A 47 8.83 -36.96 18.52
CA GLY A 47 9.31 -37.34 17.17
C GLY A 47 8.24 -37.29 16.07
N LEU A 48 7.10 -36.64 16.32
CA LEU A 48 5.96 -36.56 15.40
C LEU A 48 6.09 -35.43 14.35
N ALA A 49 6.88 -34.40 14.68
CA ALA A 49 7.25 -33.30 13.78
C ALA A 49 8.72 -32.93 13.97
N GLU A 50 9.31 -32.32 12.96
CA GLU A 50 10.67 -31.77 13.02
C GLU A 50 10.68 -30.32 12.55
N GLN A 51 11.52 -29.51 13.15
CA GLN A 51 11.77 -28.15 12.69
C GLN A 51 13.06 -28.12 11.90
N ARG A 52 13.01 -27.56 10.68
CA ARG A 52 14.18 -27.27 9.85
C ARG A 52 14.12 -25.79 9.47
N ASP A 53 15.15 -25.07 9.84
CA ASP A 53 15.20 -23.61 9.74
C ASP A 53 14.00 -22.97 10.46
N GLU A 54 13.18 -22.19 9.75
CA GLU A 54 11.97 -21.54 10.29
C GLU A 54 10.68 -22.32 9.99
N THR A 55 10.77 -23.52 9.42
CA THR A 55 9.60 -24.32 8.98
C THR A 55 9.49 -25.65 9.72
N TRP A 56 8.24 -26.10 9.87
CA TRP A 56 7.91 -27.36 10.50
C TRP A 56 7.52 -28.42 9.46
N ASN A 57 7.97 -29.65 9.68
CA ASN A 57 7.67 -30.77 8.81
C ASN A 57 7.09 -31.93 9.62
N LEU A 58 6.07 -32.57 9.06
CA LEU A 58 5.49 -33.78 9.61
C LEU A 58 6.44 -34.95 9.35
N THR A 59 6.74 -35.74 10.39
CA THR A 59 7.49 -36.98 10.24
C THR A 59 6.56 -38.12 9.80
N GLN A 60 7.14 -39.28 9.41
CA GLN A 60 6.35 -40.47 9.13
C GLN A 60 5.57 -40.94 10.36
N ALA A 61 6.21 -40.94 11.53
CA ALA A 61 5.56 -41.29 12.81
C ALA A 61 4.40 -40.35 13.13
N GLY A 62 4.56 -39.02 12.87
CA GLY A 62 3.49 -38.04 13.02
C GLY A 62 2.33 -38.26 12.06
N ALA A 63 2.61 -38.66 10.83
CA ALA A 63 1.56 -38.97 9.85
C ALA A 63 0.75 -40.22 10.24
N ASP A 64 1.44 -41.24 10.77
CA ASP A 64 0.78 -42.47 11.23
C ASP A 64 -0.05 -42.20 12.49
N HIS A 65 0.52 -41.47 13.48
CA HIS A 65 -0.21 -41.06 14.68
C HIS A 65 -1.47 -40.21 14.35
N LEU A 66 -1.35 -39.25 13.42
CA LEU A 66 -2.49 -38.43 12.98
C LEU A 66 -3.58 -39.33 12.36
N ARG A 67 -3.20 -40.30 11.53
CA ARG A 67 -4.16 -41.20 10.86
C ARG A 67 -4.96 -42.03 11.84
N GLU A 68 -4.33 -42.46 12.94
CA GLU A 68 -4.99 -43.21 14.02
C GLU A 68 -5.88 -42.31 14.88
N ALA A 69 -5.43 -41.10 15.21
CA ALA A 69 -6.11 -40.20 16.14
C ALA A 69 -7.18 -39.31 15.48
N LEU A 70 -7.15 -39.11 14.16
CA LEU A 70 -8.03 -38.21 13.42
C LEU A 70 -9.53 -38.52 13.64
N PRO A 71 -10.01 -39.79 13.65
CA PRO A 71 -11.41 -40.10 13.93
C PRO A 71 -11.88 -39.57 15.29
N ALA A 72 -11.04 -39.64 16.32
CA ALA A 72 -11.39 -39.13 17.65
C ALA A 72 -11.49 -37.60 17.70
N LEU A 73 -10.72 -36.89 16.84
CA LEU A 73 -10.79 -35.42 16.71
C LEU A 73 -12.12 -35.01 16.08
N LEU A 74 -12.60 -35.74 15.06
CA LEU A 74 -13.82 -35.43 14.31
C LEU A 74 -15.11 -35.60 15.12
N PHE A 75 -15.08 -36.39 16.19
CA PHE A 75 -16.24 -36.62 17.06
C PHE A 75 -16.33 -35.70 18.27
N ARG A 76 -15.39 -34.74 18.40
CA ARG A 76 -15.42 -33.75 19.49
C ARG A 76 -16.23 -32.52 19.05
N ASP A 77 -17.30 -32.24 19.75
CA ASP A 77 -18.13 -31.05 19.56
C ASP A 77 -17.52 -29.87 20.35
N THR A 78 -16.38 -29.36 19.88
CA THR A 78 -15.66 -28.27 20.56
C THR A 78 -15.93 -26.90 19.94
N GLY A 79 -16.57 -26.87 18.76
CA GLY A 79 -17.02 -25.63 18.11
C GLY A 79 -15.89 -24.70 17.64
N SER A 80 -14.64 -25.19 17.55
CA SER A 80 -13.57 -24.35 16.97
C SER A 80 -13.69 -24.32 15.44
N PRO A 81 -13.48 -23.15 14.79
CA PRO A 81 -13.54 -23.05 13.34
C PRO A 81 -12.56 -23.97 12.60
N LEU A 82 -11.43 -24.31 13.24
CA LEU A 82 -10.46 -25.21 12.64
C LEU A 82 -10.96 -26.66 12.67
N GLU A 83 -11.62 -27.09 13.73
CA GLU A 83 -12.21 -28.43 13.82
C GLU A 83 -13.39 -28.60 12.85
N GLU A 84 -14.23 -27.54 12.68
CA GLU A 84 -15.26 -27.51 11.64
C GLU A 84 -14.64 -27.64 10.24
N LEU A 85 -13.51 -26.97 9.98
CA LEU A 85 -12.79 -27.07 8.72
C LEU A 85 -12.26 -28.48 8.47
N ILE A 86 -11.65 -29.11 9.50
CA ILE A 86 -11.15 -30.49 9.42
C ILE A 86 -12.32 -31.43 9.08
N SER A 87 -13.43 -31.31 9.80
CA SER A 87 -14.63 -32.13 9.54
C SER A 87 -15.14 -31.95 8.10
N ALA A 88 -15.21 -30.71 7.60
CA ALA A 88 -15.63 -30.44 6.23
C ALA A 88 -14.67 -31.02 5.17
N CYS A 89 -13.35 -30.95 5.42
CA CYS A 89 -12.32 -31.51 4.53
C CYS A 89 -12.41 -33.04 4.48
N GLU A 90 -12.46 -33.70 5.64
CA GLU A 90 -12.49 -35.16 5.75
C GLU A 90 -13.84 -35.74 5.23
N SER A 91 -14.93 -35.02 5.43
CA SER A 91 -16.24 -35.37 4.87
C SER A 91 -16.40 -35.05 3.38
N LYS A 92 -15.34 -34.55 2.74
CA LYS A 92 -15.33 -34.16 1.31
C LYS A 92 -16.41 -33.13 0.94
N MET A 93 -16.63 -32.15 1.82
CA MET A 93 -17.56 -31.03 1.65
C MET A 93 -16.78 -29.76 1.22
N PRO A 94 -16.32 -29.64 -0.04
CA PRO A 94 -15.38 -28.59 -0.46
C PRO A 94 -16.00 -27.19 -0.38
N GLU A 95 -17.31 -27.06 -0.56
CA GLU A 95 -18.00 -25.77 -0.46
C GLU A 95 -17.93 -25.22 0.97
N THR A 96 -18.28 -26.05 1.96
CA THR A 96 -18.21 -25.70 3.38
C THR A 96 -16.79 -25.38 3.80
N ALA A 97 -15.81 -26.20 3.38
CA ALA A 97 -14.40 -25.95 3.65
C ALA A 97 -13.91 -24.61 3.05
N CYS A 98 -14.28 -24.30 1.81
CA CYS A 98 -13.96 -23.02 1.17
C CYS A 98 -14.61 -21.83 1.88
N GLU A 99 -15.85 -21.99 2.35
CA GLU A 99 -16.56 -20.95 3.11
C GLU A 99 -15.85 -20.64 4.43
N ILE A 100 -15.48 -21.66 5.19
CA ILE A 100 -14.76 -21.52 6.46
C ILE A 100 -13.41 -20.83 6.21
N CYS A 101 -12.60 -21.30 5.24
CA CYS A 101 -11.33 -20.70 4.90
C CYS A 101 -11.49 -19.21 4.55
N THR A 102 -12.50 -18.86 3.74
CA THR A 102 -12.73 -17.47 3.31
C THR A 102 -13.14 -16.58 4.49
N LYS A 103 -14.00 -17.06 5.37
CA LYS A 103 -14.40 -16.33 6.58
C LYS A 103 -13.21 -16.11 7.52
N ARG A 104 -12.40 -17.15 7.74
CA ARG A 104 -11.22 -17.07 8.63
C ARG A 104 -10.16 -16.14 8.07
N MET A 105 -9.83 -16.20 6.78
CA MET A 105 -8.92 -15.25 6.14
C MET A 105 -9.35 -13.80 6.39
N ARG A 106 -10.65 -13.48 6.30
CA ARG A 106 -11.14 -12.11 6.56
C ARG A 106 -10.91 -11.68 8.01
N VAL A 107 -11.21 -12.57 8.97
CA VAL A 107 -11.04 -12.27 10.40
C VAL A 107 -9.56 -12.03 10.72
N LEU A 108 -8.70 -12.96 10.35
CA LEU A 108 -7.26 -12.89 10.62
C LEU A 108 -6.62 -11.67 9.92
N ARG A 109 -7.06 -11.37 8.71
CA ARG A 109 -6.59 -10.18 7.99
C ARG A 109 -6.94 -8.88 8.71
N ARG A 110 -8.16 -8.73 9.22
CA ARG A 110 -8.55 -7.55 10.01
C ARG A 110 -7.68 -7.37 11.25
N ARG A 111 -7.27 -8.46 11.88
CA ARG A 111 -6.36 -8.49 13.03
C ARG A 111 -4.89 -8.29 12.66
N ALA A 112 -4.57 -8.20 11.36
CA ALA A 112 -3.22 -8.20 10.82
C ALA A 112 -2.42 -9.53 11.05
N ASP A 113 -3.13 -10.62 11.28
CA ASP A 113 -2.57 -11.97 11.40
C ASP A 113 -2.32 -12.56 10.00
N THR A 114 -1.30 -12.03 9.32
CA THR A 114 -1.06 -12.28 7.88
C THR A 114 -0.57 -13.70 7.60
N ALA A 115 0.22 -14.28 8.49
CA ALA A 115 0.74 -15.63 8.32
C ALA A 115 -0.37 -16.68 8.44
N GLY A 116 -1.22 -16.60 9.45
CA GLY A 116 -2.38 -17.47 9.59
C GLY A 116 -3.38 -17.32 8.44
N SER A 117 -3.60 -16.08 7.98
CA SER A 117 -4.44 -15.82 6.83
C SER A 117 -3.88 -16.44 5.53
N ALA A 118 -2.55 -16.43 5.33
CA ALA A 118 -1.89 -17.11 4.21
C ALA A 118 -2.02 -18.64 4.30
N GLY A 119 -1.98 -19.22 5.51
CA GLY A 119 -2.26 -20.64 5.75
C GLY A 119 -3.67 -21.03 5.32
N TYR A 120 -4.69 -20.25 5.71
CA TYR A 120 -6.06 -20.49 5.23
C TYR A 120 -6.22 -20.28 3.72
N LEU A 121 -5.45 -19.37 3.11
CA LEU A 121 -5.39 -19.26 1.65
C LEU A 121 -4.86 -20.55 1.02
N GLU A 122 -3.78 -21.13 1.55
CA GLU A 122 -3.25 -22.39 1.04
C GLU A 122 -4.28 -23.53 1.13
N LEU A 123 -4.99 -23.63 2.25
CA LEU A 123 -6.07 -24.61 2.43
C LEU A 123 -7.21 -24.39 1.43
N LEU A 124 -7.62 -23.13 1.20
CA LEU A 124 -8.64 -22.79 0.20
C LEU A 124 -8.22 -23.23 -1.21
N LEU A 125 -6.97 -22.96 -1.59
CA LEU A 125 -6.42 -23.36 -2.89
C LEU A 125 -6.34 -24.89 -3.03
N ASN A 126 -6.08 -25.62 -1.95
CA ASN A 126 -6.09 -27.08 -1.93
C ASN A 126 -7.50 -27.63 -2.15
N GLN A 127 -8.52 -27.03 -1.52
CA GLN A 127 -9.91 -27.43 -1.73
C GLN A 127 -10.39 -27.12 -3.16
N LEU A 128 -10.06 -25.97 -3.71
CA LEU A 128 -10.35 -25.63 -5.11
C LEU A 128 -9.70 -26.59 -6.08
N ALA A 129 -8.47 -27.04 -5.83
CA ALA A 129 -7.77 -28.03 -6.64
C ALA A 129 -8.46 -29.39 -6.65
N GLN A 130 -8.97 -29.83 -5.52
CA GLN A 130 -9.77 -31.06 -5.45
C GLN A 130 -11.10 -30.91 -6.18
N TRP A 131 -11.73 -29.76 -6.04
CA TRP A 131 -13.05 -29.47 -6.60
C TRP A 131 -13.04 -29.33 -8.12
N GLN A 132 -12.03 -28.66 -8.71
CA GLN A 132 -11.91 -28.47 -10.16
C GLN A 132 -11.82 -29.78 -10.96
N ASN A 133 -11.38 -30.87 -10.33
CA ASN A 133 -11.24 -32.19 -10.98
C ASN A 133 -12.58 -32.96 -11.04
N ARG A 134 -13.66 -32.42 -10.49
CA ARG A 134 -14.98 -33.03 -10.52
C ARG A 134 -15.84 -32.40 -11.64
N ARG A 135 -16.84 -33.15 -12.10
CA ARG A 135 -17.90 -32.59 -12.92
C ARG A 135 -18.85 -31.81 -11.99
N LEU A 136 -18.83 -30.51 -12.10
CA LEU A 136 -19.62 -29.63 -11.23
C LEU A 136 -21.05 -29.47 -11.76
N THR A 137 -22.02 -29.44 -10.86
CA THR A 137 -23.38 -28.96 -11.13
C THR A 137 -23.36 -27.42 -11.29
N ALA A 138 -24.42 -26.83 -11.84
CA ALA A 138 -24.53 -25.39 -12.02
C ALA A 138 -24.39 -24.58 -10.70
N PRO A 139 -25.00 -25.00 -9.57
CA PRO A 139 -24.76 -24.38 -8.27
C PRO A 139 -23.29 -24.47 -7.82
N GLU A 140 -22.70 -25.67 -7.89
CA GLU A 140 -21.29 -25.88 -7.51
C GLU A 140 -20.32 -25.05 -8.37
N ALA A 141 -20.59 -24.92 -9.67
CA ALA A 141 -19.80 -24.07 -10.55
C ALA A 141 -19.86 -22.60 -10.12
N ARG A 142 -21.02 -22.09 -9.70
CA ARG A 142 -21.16 -20.72 -9.15
C ARG A 142 -20.38 -20.56 -7.84
N SER A 143 -20.47 -21.52 -6.93
CA SER A 143 -19.72 -21.51 -5.68
C SER A 143 -18.20 -21.59 -5.96
N PHE A 144 -17.76 -22.46 -6.88
CA PHE A 144 -16.37 -22.51 -7.31
C PHE A 144 -15.87 -21.15 -7.81
N VAL A 145 -16.62 -20.47 -8.67
CA VAL A 145 -16.31 -19.14 -9.16
C VAL A 145 -16.14 -18.15 -8.02
N HIS A 146 -17.07 -18.14 -7.06
CA HIS A 146 -17.02 -17.26 -5.89
C HIS A 146 -15.75 -17.46 -5.06
N TYR A 147 -15.38 -18.70 -4.76
CA TYR A 147 -14.19 -18.99 -3.96
C TYR A 147 -12.88 -18.83 -4.76
N ALA A 148 -12.90 -19.05 -6.07
CA ALA A 148 -11.78 -18.73 -6.94
C ALA A 148 -11.46 -17.23 -6.93
N PHE A 149 -12.48 -16.37 -6.92
CA PHE A 149 -12.32 -14.93 -6.72
C PHE A 149 -11.69 -14.61 -5.36
N ALA A 150 -12.22 -15.18 -4.28
CA ALA A 150 -11.70 -14.94 -2.93
C ALA A 150 -10.23 -15.37 -2.79
N ALA A 151 -9.87 -16.51 -3.39
CA ALA A 151 -8.50 -17.01 -3.41
C ALA A 151 -7.57 -16.13 -4.25
N HIS A 152 -8.06 -15.65 -5.40
CA HIS A 152 -7.29 -14.77 -6.28
C HIS A 152 -7.00 -13.41 -5.62
N ASP A 153 -8.03 -12.80 -5.03
CA ASP A 153 -7.92 -11.56 -4.27
C ASP A 153 -6.91 -11.69 -3.11
N ALA A 154 -7.01 -12.73 -2.31
CA ALA A 154 -6.07 -12.99 -1.22
C ALA A 154 -4.65 -13.27 -1.73
N SER A 155 -4.49 -13.99 -2.85
CA SER A 155 -3.19 -14.27 -3.45
C SER A 155 -2.47 -13.01 -3.92
N LEU A 156 -3.20 -12.06 -4.49
CA LEU A 156 -2.67 -10.75 -4.87
C LEU A 156 -2.26 -9.93 -3.66
N TYR A 157 -3.05 -9.98 -2.60
CA TYR A 157 -2.76 -9.26 -1.38
C TYR A 157 -1.50 -9.76 -0.67
N TYR A 158 -1.39 -11.08 -0.48
CA TYR A 158 -0.22 -11.69 0.17
C TYR A 158 0.96 -11.89 -0.76
N MET A 159 0.80 -11.61 -2.07
CA MET A 159 1.80 -11.88 -3.10
C MET A 159 2.27 -13.35 -3.11
N LYS A 160 1.37 -14.25 -2.71
CA LYS A 160 1.63 -15.69 -2.62
C LYS A 160 0.68 -16.47 -3.52
N ASN A 161 1.18 -17.55 -4.11
CA ASN A 161 0.36 -18.45 -4.92
C ASN A 161 -0.36 -17.80 -6.13
N ALA A 162 0.13 -16.67 -6.66
CA ALA A 162 -0.51 -15.92 -7.74
C ALA A 162 -0.75 -16.77 -9.01
N ALA A 163 0.23 -17.57 -9.40
CA ALA A 163 0.10 -18.46 -10.57
C ALA A 163 -1.00 -19.53 -10.37
N ARG A 164 -1.06 -20.11 -9.17
CA ARG A 164 -2.07 -21.11 -8.81
C ARG A 164 -3.47 -20.52 -8.77
N SER A 165 -3.65 -19.36 -8.15
CA SER A 165 -4.94 -18.67 -8.11
C SER A 165 -5.39 -18.20 -9.50
N SER A 166 -4.45 -17.77 -10.36
CA SER A 166 -4.73 -17.42 -11.75
C SER A 166 -5.25 -18.61 -12.57
N ALA A 167 -4.74 -19.82 -12.33
CA ALA A 167 -5.25 -21.03 -12.97
C ALA A 167 -6.71 -21.31 -12.58
N PHE A 168 -7.09 -21.12 -11.32
CA PHE A 168 -8.47 -21.22 -10.88
C PHE A 168 -9.38 -20.15 -11.49
N MET A 169 -8.89 -18.92 -11.65
CA MET A 169 -9.62 -17.86 -12.34
C MET A 169 -9.84 -18.18 -13.82
N LYS A 170 -8.88 -18.83 -14.50
CA LYS A 170 -9.07 -19.34 -15.86
C LYS A 170 -10.18 -20.37 -15.91
N LYS A 171 -10.17 -21.34 -14.97
CA LYS A 171 -11.21 -22.35 -14.87
C LYS A 171 -12.59 -21.76 -14.54
N ALA A 172 -12.66 -20.78 -13.68
CA ALA A 172 -13.88 -20.03 -13.38
C ALA A 172 -14.44 -19.34 -14.65
N ALA A 173 -13.56 -18.77 -15.50
CA ALA A 173 -13.97 -18.17 -16.77
C ALA A 173 -14.56 -19.22 -17.74
N GLU A 174 -13.99 -20.42 -17.80
CA GLU A 174 -14.52 -21.53 -18.60
C GLU A 174 -15.92 -21.92 -18.14
N TYR A 175 -16.16 -22.03 -16.82
CA TYR A 175 -17.48 -22.31 -16.27
C TYR A 175 -18.49 -21.20 -16.57
N ALA A 176 -18.12 -19.95 -16.39
CA ALA A 176 -18.99 -18.81 -16.69
C ALA A 176 -19.34 -18.74 -18.19
N ALA A 177 -18.37 -18.97 -19.06
CA ALA A 177 -18.59 -19.00 -20.51
C ALA A 177 -19.51 -20.15 -20.93
N SER A 178 -19.30 -21.37 -20.40
CA SER A 178 -20.12 -22.54 -20.72
C SER A 178 -21.56 -22.40 -20.21
N ALA A 179 -21.77 -21.66 -19.11
CA ALA A 179 -23.08 -21.35 -18.57
C ALA A 179 -23.78 -20.16 -19.27
N GLY A 180 -23.10 -19.46 -20.18
CA GLY A 180 -23.60 -18.21 -20.78
C GLY A 180 -23.69 -17.03 -19.80
N ASP A 181 -23.02 -17.13 -18.64
CA ASP A 181 -23.06 -16.09 -17.60
C ASP A 181 -22.07 -14.95 -17.93
N LYS A 182 -22.54 -14.05 -18.80
CA LYS A 182 -21.78 -12.87 -19.22
C LYS A 182 -21.44 -11.93 -18.06
N ARG A 183 -22.32 -11.80 -17.03
CA ARG A 183 -22.04 -10.95 -15.84
C ARG A 183 -20.80 -11.42 -15.11
N THR A 184 -20.77 -12.69 -14.76
CA THR A 184 -19.62 -13.32 -14.08
C THR A 184 -18.38 -13.25 -14.92
N LEU A 185 -18.48 -13.47 -16.25
CA LEU A 185 -17.33 -13.37 -17.14
C LEU A 185 -16.72 -11.97 -17.19
N VAL A 186 -17.54 -10.91 -17.17
CA VAL A 186 -17.09 -9.52 -17.04
C VAL A 186 -16.28 -9.33 -15.76
N LEU A 187 -16.80 -9.76 -14.61
CA LEU A 187 -16.11 -9.65 -13.33
C LEU A 187 -14.75 -10.37 -13.33
N ILE A 188 -14.72 -11.60 -13.86
CA ILE A 188 -13.48 -12.39 -13.96
C ILE A 188 -12.43 -11.67 -14.81
N ARG A 189 -12.80 -11.14 -15.97
CA ARG A 189 -11.89 -10.40 -16.85
C ARG A 189 -11.32 -9.15 -16.18
N PHE A 190 -12.15 -8.40 -15.46
CA PHE A 190 -11.67 -7.25 -14.69
C PHE A 190 -10.69 -7.65 -13.58
N ALA A 191 -10.99 -8.73 -12.84
CA ALA A 191 -10.08 -9.25 -11.83
C ALA A 191 -8.75 -9.70 -12.43
N GLN A 192 -8.77 -10.39 -13.57
CA GLN A 192 -7.57 -10.82 -14.29
C GLN A 192 -6.74 -9.63 -14.79
N ALA A 193 -7.39 -8.61 -15.37
CA ALA A 193 -6.70 -7.39 -15.78
C ALA A 193 -6.02 -6.69 -14.60
N SER A 194 -6.72 -6.56 -13.47
CA SER A 194 -6.16 -5.98 -12.24
C SER A 194 -4.97 -6.77 -11.71
N ALA A 195 -5.06 -8.11 -11.70
CA ALA A 195 -3.96 -8.96 -11.26
C ALA A 195 -2.69 -8.74 -12.09
N THR A 196 -2.84 -8.58 -13.40
CA THR A 196 -1.72 -8.34 -14.30
C THR A 196 -1.00 -7.03 -13.97
N PHE A 197 -1.73 -6.01 -13.50
CA PHE A 197 -1.14 -4.78 -12.98
C PHE A 197 -0.33 -4.98 -11.71
N PHE A 198 -0.84 -5.82 -10.81
CA PHE A 198 -0.19 -6.02 -9.52
C PHE A 198 1.04 -6.92 -9.58
N THR A 199 1.20 -7.69 -10.65
CA THR A 199 2.29 -8.67 -10.79
C THR A 199 3.48 -8.22 -11.64
N GLY A 200 3.42 -7.06 -12.31
CA GLY A 200 4.59 -6.51 -13.02
C GLY A 200 4.25 -5.55 -14.15
N THR A 201 5.21 -4.69 -14.49
CA THR A 201 5.11 -3.67 -15.55
C THR A 201 5.11 -4.25 -16.97
N ILE A 202 5.73 -5.42 -17.15
CA ILE A 202 5.98 -6.05 -18.46
C ILE A 202 4.68 -6.49 -19.18
N HIS A 203 3.55 -6.58 -18.47
CA HIS A 203 2.30 -7.11 -19.04
C HIS A 203 1.18 -6.06 -19.14
N PHE A 204 1.54 -4.77 -19.15
CA PHE A 204 0.54 -3.71 -19.17
C PHE A 204 -0.37 -3.77 -20.40
N GLU A 205 0.18 -3.98 -21.59
CA GLU A 205 -0.62 -4.08 -22.82
C GLU A 205 -1.64 -5.21 -22.72
N ARG A 206 -1.24 -6.37 -22.22
CA ARG A 206 -2.14 -7.51 -22.01
C ARG A 206 -3.24 -7.22 -20.98
N ALA A 207 -2.89 -6.52 -19.90
CA ALA A 207 -3.89 -6.09 -18.92
C ALA A 207 -4.89 -5.11 -19.55
N HIS A 208 -4.39 -4.21 -20.39
CA HIS A 208 -5.20 -3.24 -21.12
C HIS A 208 -6.15 -3.92 -22.12
N GLU A 209 -5.68 -4.86 -22.91
CA GLU A 209 -6.51 -5.65 -23.85
C GLU A 209 -7.61 -6.41 -23.10
N THR A 210 -7.25 -7.07 -21.97
CA THR A 210 -8.21 -7.80 -21.14
C THR A 210 -9.27 -6.86 -20.56
N PHE A 211 -8.85 -5.68 -20.09
CA PHE A 211 -9.74 -4.65 -19.58
C PHE A 211 -10.68 -4.13 -20.67
N HIS A 212 -10.14 -3.81 -21.85
CA HIS A 212 -10.94 -3.33 -22.98
C HIS A 212 -11.98 -4.37 -23.42
N SER A 213 -11.57 -5.63 -23.54
CA SER A 213 -12.48 -6.74 -23.83
C SER A 213 -13.60 -6.88 -22.79
N ALA A 214 -13.29 -6.66 -21.51
CA ALA A 214 -14.30 -6.66 -20.44
C ALA A 214 -15.27 -5.49 -20.55
N MET A 215 -14.76 -4.30 -20.91
CA MET A 215 -15.60 -3.10 -21.12
C MET A 215 -16.56 -3.26 -22.32
N GLU A 216 -16.08 -3.81 -23.43
CA GLU A 216 -16.95 -4.09 -24.60
C GLU A 216 -18.07 -5.08 -24.25
N LEU A 217 -17.73 -6.14 -23.50
CA LEU A 217 -18.74 -7.09 -23.03
C LEU A 217 -19.75 -6.42 -22.08
N LEU A 218 -19.29 -5.55 -21.18
CA LEU A 218 -20.15 -4.82 -20.26
C LEU A 218 -21.17 -3.92 -21.00
N LYS A 219 -20.72 -3.19 -22.02
CA LYS A 219 -21.60 -2.34 -22.84
C LYS A 219 -22.79 -3.11 -23.45
N THR A 220 -22.61 -4.41 -23.72
CA THR A 220 -23.68 -5.26 -24.26
C THR A 220 -24.74 -5.66 -23.24
N LEU A 221 -24.50 -5.42 -21.93
CA LEU A 221 -25.37 -5.91 -20.86
C LEU A 221 -26.33 -4.87 -20.31
N ASP A 222 -26.07 -3.58 -20.53
CA ASP A 222 -26.83 -2.43 -19.96
C ASP A 222 -27.18 -2.62 -18.46
N ASP A 223 -26.21 -3.11 -17.68
CA ASP A 223 -26.39 -3.53 -16.29
C ASP A 223 -25.74 -2.52 -15.34
N LYS A 224 -26.55 -1.62 -14.78
CA LYS A 224 -26.12 -0.57 -13.85
C LYS A 224 -25.54 -1.12 -12.54
N GLU A 225 -26.09 -2.23 -12.03
CA GLU A 225 -25.55 -2.87 -10.83
C GLU A 225 -24.16 -3.44 -11.09
N LEU A 226 -24.00 -4.15 -12.21
CA LEU A 226 -22.70 -4.67 -12.61
C LEU A 226 -21.68 -3.55 -12.83
N TYR A 227 -22.11 -2.44 -13.46
CA TYR A 227 -21.25 -1.25 -13.61
C TYR A 227 -20.74 -0.76 -12.25
N THR A 228 -21.62 -0.64 -11.25
CA THR A 228 -21.23 -0.27 -9.88
C THR A 228 -20.24 -1.26 -9.27
N ARG A 229 -20.45 -2.55 -9.48
CA ARG A 229 -19.56 -3.60 -8.96
C ARG A 229 -18.15 -3.58 -9.57
N ILE A 230 -18.01 -3.12 -10.81
CA ILE A 230 -16.71 -3.01 -11.48
C ILE A 230 -16.05 -1.64 -11.30
N THR A 231 -16.76 -0.65 -10.76
CA THR A 231 -16.23 0.70 -10.51
C THR A 231 -14.87 0.70 -9.81
N PRO A 232 -14.56 -0.20 -8.84
CA PRO A 232 -13.23 -0.34 -8.29
C PRO A 232 -12.12 -0.52 -9.33
N PHE A 233 -12.37 -1.32 -10.33
CA PHE A 233 -11.40 -1.55 -11.42
C PHE A 233 -11.29 -0.34 -12.34
N LEU A 234 -12.40 0.40 -12.56
CA LEU A 234 -12.38 1.64 -13.34
C LEU A 234 -11.53 2.70 -12.64
N ILE A 235 -11.68 2.87 -11.32
CA ILE A 235 -10.87 3.79 -10.52
C ILE A 235 -9.38 3.46 -10.70
N LEU A 236 -9.00 2.18 -10.56
CA LEU A 236 -7.62 1.74 -10.76
C LEU A 236 -7.12 2.08 -12.18
N MET A 237 -7.90 1.79 -13.19
CA MET A 237 -7.52 2.02 -14.59
C MET A 237 -7.37 3.50 -14.92
N HIS A 238 -8.30 4.33 -14.45
CA HIS A 238 -8.21 5.78 -14.60
C HIS A 238 -7.00 6.34 -13.87
N PHE A 239 -6.76 5.88 -12.63
CA PHE A 239 -5.59 6.28 -11.85
C PHE A 239 -4.28 5.97 -12.58
N ILE A 240 -4.11 4.75 -13.10
CA ILE A 240 -2.88 4.35 -13.79
C ILE A 240 -2.65 5.15 -15.06
N ARG A 241 -3.72 5.49 -15.79
CA ARG A 241 -3.64 6.31 -17.01
C ARG A 241 -3.43 7.80 -16.74
N GLY A 242 -3.44 8.23 -15.48
CA GLY A 242 -3.37 9.64 -15.12
C GLY A 242 -4.69 10.39 -15.31
N ASN A 243 -5.80 9.70 -15.55
CA ASN A 243 -7.12 10.27 -15.65
C ASN A 243 -7.71 10.48 -14.24
N PHE A 244 -7.05 11.31 -13.44
CA PHE A 244 -7.34 11.43 -12.00
C PHE A 244 -8.74 11.97 -11.72
N GLN A 245 -9.23 12.88 -12.54
CA GLN A 245 -10.58 13.43 -12.39
C GLN A 245 -11.65 12.33 -12.56
N GLN A 246 -11.52 11.48 -13.59
CA GLN A 246 -12.42 10.35 -13.80
C GLN A 246 -12.31 9.30 -12.68
N ALA A 247 -11.10 9.08 -12.13
CA ALA A 247 -10.93 8.21 -10.98
C ALA A 247 -11.69 8.74 -9.74
N LEU A 248 -11.66 10.05 -9.49
CA LEU A 248 -12.41 10.71 -8.41
C LEU A 248 -13.91 10.62 -8.63
N GLU A 249 -14.41 10.93 -9.83
CA GLU A 249 -15.83 10.83 -10.17
C GLU A 249 -16.36 9.40 -9.97
N CYS A 250 -15.60 8.40 -10.40
CA CYS A 250 -15.93 6.99 -10.15
C CYS A 250 -15.97 6.68 -8.66
N TYR A 251 -15.05 7.20 -7.87
CA TYR A 251 -15.02 7.01 -6.42
C TYR A 251 -16.22 7.67 -5.74
N GLU A 252 -16.58 8.90 -6.09
CA GLU A 252 -17.76 9.60 -5.55
C GLU A 252 -19.06 8.89 -5.91
N MET A 253 -19.17 8.38 -7.14
CA MET A 253 -20.31 7.57 -7.55
C MET A 253 -20.44 6.31 -6.69
N LEU A 254 -19.32 5.63 -6.41
CA LEU A 254 -19.29 4.45 -5.57
C LEU A 254 -19.71 4.76 -4.12
N GLN A 255 -19.27 5.90 -3.57
CA GLN A 255 -19.65 6.33 -2.22
C GLN A 255 -21.17 6.58 -2.07
N LYS A 256 -21.82 7.04 -3.13
CA LYS A 256 -23.28 7.26 -3.18
C LYS A 256 -24.07 5.98 -3.44
N SER A 257 -23.41 4.89 -3.80
CA SER A 257 -24.05 3.63 -4.13
C SER A 257 -24.43 2.82 -2.89
N THR A 258 -25.61 2.20 -2.92
CA THR A 258 -26.03 1.23 -1.89
C THR A 258 -25.40 -0.15 -2.09
N HIS A 259 -24.79 -0.40 -3.23
CA HIS A 259 -24.16 -1.68 -3.56
C HIS A 259 -22.70 -1.70 -3.09
N LYS A 260 -22.35 -2.72 -2.30
CA LYS A 260 -20.96 -2.91 -1.88
C LYS A 260 -20.11 -3.51 -3.01
N PRO A 261 -18.84 -3.10 -3.12
CA PRO A 261 -17.90 -3.70 -4.07
C PRO A 261 -17.80 -5.21 -3.91
N VAL A 262 -17.55 -5.92 -5.01
CA VAL A 262 -17.45 -7.39 -5.01
C VAL A 262 -16.21 -7.90 -4.25
N LEU A 263 -15.18 -7.07 -4.14
CA LEU A 263 -13.88 -7.48 -3.59
C LEU A 263 -13.52 -6.62 -2.36
N PRO A 264 -13.63 -7.18 -1.14
CA PRO A 264 -13.32 -6.45 0.10
C PRO A 264 -11.88 -5.93 0.20
N LEU A 265 -10.92 -6.54 -0.52
CA LEU A 265 -9.53 -6.08 -0.60
C LEU A 265 -9.38 -4.75 -1.31
N PHE A 266 -10.23 -4.48 -2.28
CA PHE A 266 -10.17 -3.25 -3.04
C PHE A 266 -10.69 -2.03 -2.27
N GLU A 267 -11.43 -2.18 -1.16
CA GLU A 267 -11.92 -1.02 -0.39
C GLU A 267 -10.76 -0.12 0.05
N SER A 268 -9.72 -0.67 0.68
CA SER A 268 -8.56 0.13 1.07
C SER A 268 -7.83 0.69 -0.15
N GLN A 269 -7.66 -0.10 -1.21
CA GLN A 269 -7.00 0.35 -2.44
C GLN A 269 -7.79 1.46 -3.14
N LEU A 270 -9.12 1.42 -3.12
CA LEU A 270 -9.97 2.45 -3.70
C LEU A 270 -9.74 3.81 -3.05
N VAL A 271 -9.76 3.85 -1.73
CA VAL A 271 -9.49 5.08 -0.97
C VAL A 271 -8.09 5.59 -1.29
N LEU A 272 -7.07 4.70 -1.35
CA LEU A 272 -5.70 5.06 -1.66
C LEU A 272 -5.56 5.64 -3.07
N GLN A 273 -6.20 5.04 -4.06
CA GLN A 273 -6.14 5.51 -5.45
C GLN A 273 -6.89 6.83 -5.64
N ALA A 274 -8.06 6.98 -5.02
CA ALA A 274 -8.81 8.23 -5.04
C ALA A 274 -8.05 9.36 -4.33
N ALA A 275 -7.49 9.11 -3.14
CA ALA A 275 -6.69 10.08 -2.43
C ALA A 275 -5.41 10.45 -3.18
N SER A 276 -4.74 9.47 -3.83
CA SER A 276 -3.59 9.75 -4.68
C SER A 276 -3.99 10.56 -5.91
N SER A 277 -5.14 10.26 -6.54
CA SER A 277 -5.66 11.05 -7.66
C SER A 277 -5.90 12.50 -7.26
N ALA A 278 -6.51 12.73 -6.09
CA ALA A 278 -6.70 14.07 -5.55
C ALA A 278 -5.36 14.79 -5.30
N ALA A 279 -4.37 14.09 -4.72
CA ALA A 279 -3.05 14.65 -4.44
C ALA A 279 -2.31 15.02 -5.74
N TYR A 280 -2.29 14.14 -6.74
CA TYR A 280 -1.60 14.39 -8.01
C TYR A 280 -2.25 15.51 -8.84
N SER A 281 -3.57 15.70 -8.68
CA SER A 281 -4.29 16.85 -9.20
C SER A 281 -4.10 18.14 -8.38
N GLY A 282 -3.33 18.09 -7.27
CA GLY A 282 -3.06 19.25 -6.42
C GLY A 282 -4.07 19.50 -5.29
N HIS A 283 -5.04 18.60 -5.08
CA HIS A 283 -6.09 18.72 -4.05
C HIS A 283 -5.69 18.05 -2.74
N PHE A 284 -4.57 18.46 -2.13
CA PHE A 284 -3.97 17.80 -0.97
C PHE A 284 -4.85 17.79 0.29
N ALA A 285 -5.55 18.89 0.57
CA ALA A 285 -6.44 18.94 1.74
C ALA A 285 -7.53 17.86 1.64
N HIS A 286 -8.07 17.67 0.44
CA HIS A 286 -9.05 16.62 0.17
C HIS A 286 -8.42 15.22 0.31
N ALA A 287 -7.27 14.98 -0.30
CA ALA A 287 -6.54 13.72 -0.18
C ALA A 287 -6.24 13.32 1.27
N LEU A 288 -5.71 14.27 2.06
CA LEU A 288 -5.43 14.05 3.48
C LEU A 288 -6.70 13.78 4.29
N GLY A 289 -7.78 14.52 4.00
CA GLY A 289 -9.09 14.31 4.62
C GLY A 289 -9.63 12.90 4.37
N MET A 290 -9.57 12.41 3.12
CA MET A 290 -9.98 11.06 2.75
C MET A 290 -9.21 9.99 3.54
N ILE A 291 -7.87 10.10 3.60
CA ILE A 291 -7.03 9.12 4.28
C ILE A 291 -7.24 9.15 5.80
N LYS A 292 -7.32 10.33 6.41
CA LYS A 292 -7.56 10.46 7.85
C LYS A 292 -8.93 9.90 8.24
N SER A 293 -9.98 10.18 7.46
CA SER A 293 -11.30 9.59 7.66
C SER A 293 -11.26 8.06 7.54
N ALA A 294 -10.56 7.53 6.55
CA ALA A 294 -10.41 6.09 6.36
C ALA A 294 -9.64 5.41 7.52
N ILE A 295 -8.62 6.08 8.08
CA ILE A 295 -7.93 5.60 9.29
C ILE A 295 -8.91 5.49 10.45
N SER A 296 -9.66 6.58 10.74
CA SER A 296 -10.62 6.61 11.84
C SER A 296 -11.70 5.53 11.69
N THR A 297 -12.24 5.37 10.49
CA THR A 297 -13.24 4.31 10.19
C THR A 297 -12.66 2.91 10.43
N ALA A 298 -11.45 2.64 9.92
CA ALA A 298 -10.80 1.35 10.09
C ALA A 298 -10.49 1.03 11.56
N GLU A 299 -10.14 2.04 12.35
CA GLU A 299 -9.92 1.90 13.80
C GLU A 299 -11.22 1.58 14.54
N LEU A 300 -12.30 2.30 14.24
CA LEU A 300 -13.63 2.05 14.83
C LEU A 300 -14.14 0.64 14.51
N GLU A 301 -13.84 0.15 13.31
CA GLU A 301 -14.20 -1.21 12.87
C GLU A 301 -13.25 -2.31 13.41
N GLY A 302 -12.21 -1.94 14.15
CA GLY A 302 -11.17 -2.88 14.58
C GLY A 302 -10.35 -3.48 13.43
N ASN A 303 -10.34 -2.83 12.26
CA ASN A 303 -9.60 -3.27 11.08
C ASN A 303 -8.16 -2.74 11.13
N ILE A 304 -7.33 -3.35 11.97
CA ILE A 304 -5.95 -2.94 12.25
C ILE A 304 -5.13 -2.87 10.95
N MET A 305 -5.28 -3.85 10.07
CA MET A 305 -4.52 -3.91 8.81
C MET A 305 -4.84 -2.73 7.89
N SER A 306 -6.12 -2.42 7.67
CA SER A 306 -6.50 -1.28 6.84
C SER A 306 -6.04 0.05 7.45
N ALA A 307 -6.16 0.20 8.77
CA ALA A 307 -5.66 1.39 9.46
C ALA A 307 -4.14 1.58 9.26
N GLN A 308 -3.35 0.51 9.30
CA GLN A 308 -1.91 0.57 9.03
C GLN A 308 -1.59 0.92 7.57
N ILE A 309 -2.30 0.33 6.62
CA ILE A 309 -2.14 0.64 5.19
C ILE A 309 -2.46 2.12 4.94
N PHE A 310 -3.54 2.65 5.52
CA PHE A 310 -3.90 4.05 5.39
C PHE A 310 -2.88 4.99 6.05
N ARG A 311 -2.37 4.65 7.26
CA ARG A 311 -1.29 5.43 7.89
C ARG A 311 -0.01 5.42 7.05
N GLN A 312 0.37 4.27 6.49
CA GLN A 312 1.50 4.22 5.57
C GLN A 312 1.29 5.18 4.39
N HIS A 313 0.10 5.16 3.80
CA HIS A 313 -0.20 6.04 2.67
C HIS A 313 -0.23 7.51 3.08
N LEU A 314 -0.68 7.83 4.30
CA LEU A 314 -0.60 9.19 4.86
C LEU A 314 0.86 9.68 4.92
N GLY A 315 1.77 8.85 5.44
CA GLY A 315 3.19 9.16 5.46
C GLY A 315 3.78 9.34 4.06
N VAL A 316 3.34 8.51 3.10
CA VAL A 316 3.67 8.64 1.68
C VAL A 316 3.22 9.98 1.10
N LEU A 317 2.00 10.42 1.39
CA LEU A 317 1.48 11.72 0.94
C LEU A 317 2.27 12.87 1.58
N TYR A 318 2.62 12.78 2.85
CA TYR A 318 3.47 13.78 3.49
C TYR A 318 4.86 13.85 2.83
N ALA A 319 5.49 12.70 2.53
CA ALA A 319 6.76 12.69 1.80
C ALA A 319 6.63 13.30 0.40
N TYR A 320 5.54 13.05 -0.31
CA TYR A 320 5.24 13.67 -1.60
C TYR A 320 5.08 15.20 -1.46
N MET A 321 4.43 15.67 -0.41
CA MET A 321 4.26 17.08 -0.09
C MET A 321 5.52 17.76 0.45
N ARG A 322 6.65 17.08 0.54
CA ARG A 322 7.90 17.58 1.15
C ARG A 322 7.73 17.99 2.63
N ARG A 323 6.90 17.27 3.33
CA ARG A 323 6.69 17.37 4.79
C ARG A 323 7.43 16.21 5.46
N GLU A 324 8.77 16.28 5.42
CA GLU A 324 9.65 15.17 5.79
C GLU A 324 9.47 14.73 7.25
N ASP A 325 9.32 15.69 8.18
CA ASP A 325 9.14 15.37 9.61
C ASP A 325 7.83 14.63 9.87
N ASP A 326 6.71 15.10 9.32
CA ASP A 326 5.40 14.44 9.42
C ASP A 326 5.41 13.05 8.76
N ALA A 327 6.12 12.92 7.63
CA ALA A 327 6.29 11.65 6.94
C ALA A 327 7.06 10.64 7.80
N LEU A 328 8.19 11.06 8.37
CA LEU A 328 9.03 10.22 9.22
C LEU A 328 8.28 9.76 10.47
N GLU A 329 7.63 10.67 11.19
CA GLU A 329 6.83 10.33 12.38
C GLU A 329 5.76 9.28 12.05
N THR A 330 5.00 9.53 10.98
CA THR A 330 3.92 8.62 10.55
C THR A 330 4.46 7.26 10.12
N LEU A 331 5.50 7.23 9.29
CA LEU A 331 6.05 5.98 8.72
C LEU A 331 6.81 5.16 9.76
N GLN A 332 7.57 5.79 10.67
CA GLN A 332 8.25 5.10 11.76
C GLN A 332 7.27 4.40 12.70
N THR A 333 6.13 5.05 12.99
CA THR A 333 5.04 4.42 13.76
C THR A 333 4.49 3.19 13.06
N VAL A 334 4.38 3.20 11.74
CA VAL A 334 3.93 2.03 10.95
C VAL A 334 4.96 0.91 10.98
N VAL A 335 6.24 1.23 10.75
CA VAL A 335 7.33 0.26 10.67
C VAL A 335 7.62 -0.41 12.01
N SER A 336 7.48 0.31 13.13
CA SER A 336 7.71 -0.24 14.48
C SER A 336 6.69 -1.30 14.91
N ARG A 337 5.55 -1.39 14.22
CA ARG A 337 4.51 -2.39 14.50
C ARG A 337 4.84 -3.70 13.79
N SER A 338 5.11 -4.75 14.56
CA SER A 338 5.53 -6.09 14.08
C SER A 338 4.62 -6.71 13.01
N THR A 339 3.35 -6.34 12.98
CA THR A 339 2.35 -6.82 12.01
C THR A 339 2.66 -6.45 10.56
N MET A 340 3.46 -5.39 10.31
CA MET A 340 3.88 -5.00 8.96
C MET A 340 5.06 -5.84 8.42
N ALA A 341 5.87 -6.43 9.30
CA ALA A 341 7.05 -7.21 8.91
C ALA A 341 6.71 -8.42 8.01
N ALA A 342 5.48 -8.94 8.12
CA ALA A 342 5.01 -10.05 7.31
C ALA A 342 4.61 -9.67 5.86
N ASN A 343 4.59 -8.36 5.51
CA ASN A 343 4.26 -7.91 4.15
C ASN A 343 5.44 -7.12 3.54
N PRO A 344 6.34 -7.79 2.79
CA PRO A 344 7.55 -7.18 2.22
C PRO A 344 7.26 -5.97 1.33
N LYS A 345 6.12 -5.97 0.63
CA LYS A 345 5.73 -4.90 -0.28
C LYS A 345 5.36 -3.61 0.46
N LEU A 346 4.60 -3.75 1.56
CA LEU A 346 4.27 -2.60 2.40
C LEU A 346 5.51 -2.07 3.10
N MET A 347 6.40 -2.95 3.56
CA MET A 347 7.66 -2.56 4.18
C MET A 347 8.57 -1.81 3.21
N LEU A 348 8.75 -2.32 1.98
CA LEU A 348 9.56 -1.63 0.98
C LEU A 348 9.02 -0.23 0.68
N ARG A 349 7.70 -0.07 0.57
CA ARG A 349 7.09 1.25 0.32
C ARG A 349 7.33 2.23 1.46
N ALA A 350 7.22 1.76 2.70
CA ALA A 350 7.49 2.60 3.87
C ALA A 350 8.97 3.01 3.93
N PHE A 351 9.88 2.05 3.77
CA PHE A 351 11.32 2.33 3.82
C PHE A 351 11.82 3.16 2.63
N ALA A 352 11.28 2.97 1.43
CA ALA A 352 11.60 3.83 0.29
C ALA A 352 11.16 5.29 0.55
N ALA A 353 9.99 5.50 1.16
CA ALA A 353 9.54 6.83 1.55
C ALA A 353 10.40 7.46 2.66
N ILE A 354 10.80 6.68 3.67
CA ILE A 354 11.72 7.12 4.73
C ILE A 354 13.09 7.47 4.13
N ALA A 355 13.63 6.62 3.25
CA ALA A 355 14.88 6.87 2.56
C ALA A 355 14.82 8.16 1.73
N LEU A 356 13.70 8.40 1.05
CA LEU A 356 13.47 9.63 0.31
C LEU A 356 13.46 10.87 1.22
N CYS A 357 12.86 10.79 2.39
CA CYS A 357 12.91 11.85 3.38
C CYS A 357 14.36 12.10 3.86
N TYR A 358 15.10 11.04 4.19
CA TYR A 358 16.49 11.18 4.62
C TYR A 358 17.39 11.79 3.54
N SER A 359 17.25 11.39 2.26
CA SER A 359 18.01 11.97 1.16
C SER A 359 17.77 13.48 1.03
N ARG A 360 16.52 13.91 1.18
CA ARG A 360 16.10 15.31 1.10
C ARG A 360 16.53 16.16 2.30
N MET A 361 16.71 15.51 3.45
CA MET A 361 17.27 16.13 4.67
C MET A 361 18.81 16.17 4.69
N GLY A 362 19.48 15.77 3.61
CA GLY A 362 20.94 15.71 3.51
C GLY A 362 21.58 14.52 4.24
N ARG A 363 20.79 13.52 4.64
CA ARG A 363 21.27 12.30 5.32
C ARG A 363 21.45 11.16 4.31
N ALA A 364 22.27 11.40 3.27
CA ALA A 364 22.41 10.53 2.10
C ALA A 364 22.86 9.10 2.46
N GLU A 365 23.79 8.95 3.38
CA GLU A 365 24.33 7.65 3.81
C GLU A 365 23.26 6.82 4.55
N MET A 366 22.52 7.44 5.48
CA MET A 366 21.40 6.76 6.16
C MET A 366 20.33 6.32 5.17
N SER A 367 20.03 7.17 4.20
CA SER A 367 19.08 6.88 3.12
C SER A 367 19.52 5.67 2.31
N TYR A 368 20.78 5.64 1.86
CA TYR A 368 21.34 4.57 1.04
C TYR A 368 21.36 3.23 1.80
N ASN A 369 21.88 3.22 3.03
CA ASN A 369 21.97 2.01 3.84
C ASN A 369 20.57 1.40 4.09
N LEU A 370 19.61 2.22 4.51
CA LEU A 370 18.25 1.78 4.77
C LEU A 370 17.61 1.12 3.53
N LEU A 371 17.71 1.76 2.36
CA LEU A 371 17.09 1.22 1.15
C LEU A 371 17.82 -0.02 0.64
N SER A 372 19.16 -0.04 0.68
CA SER A 372 19.96 -1.19 0.27
C SER A 372 19.68 -2.43 1.10
N ASP A 373 19.58 -2.29 2.42
CA ASP A 373 19.24 -3.40 3.31
C ASP A 373 17.81 -3.89 3.09
N THR A 374 16.88 -2.96 2.87
CA THR A 374 15.48 -3.30 2.55
C THR A 374 15.38 -4.09 1.24
N LEU A 375 16.11 -3.68 0.20
CA LEU A 375 16.12 -4.38 -1.09
C LEU A 375 16.74 -5.77 -0.99
N ARG A 376 17.88 -5.93 -0.29
CA ARG A 376 18.48 -7.25 -0.02
C ARG A 376 17.54 -8.21 0.70
N GLN A 377 16.75 -7.69 1.66
CA GLN A 377 15.73 -8.51 2.34
C GLN A 377 14.58 -8.86 1.40
N ALA A 378 14.13 -7.91 0.58
CA ALA A 378 13.02 -8.10 -0.34
C ALA A 378 13.36 -9.10 -1.47
N GLU A 379 14.59 -9.15 -1.97
CA GLU A 379 15.05 -10.12 -2.98
C GLU A 379 14.89 -11.59 -2.54
N ARG A 380 14.90 -11.85 -1.23
CA ARG A 380 14.68 -13.19 -0.67
C ARG A 380 13.23 -13.67 -0.78
N HIS A 381 12.30 -12.77 -1.14
CA HIS A 381 10.89 -13.09 -1.29
C HIS A 381 10.52 -13.36 -2.76
N PRO A 382 10.01 -14.57 -3.10
CA PRO A 382 9.74 -14.97 -4.49
C PRO A 382 8.67 -14.13 -5.20
N SER A 383 7.94 -13.29 -4.47
CA SER A 383 6.89 -12.41 -5.02
C SER A 383 7.29 -10.94 -5.05
N PHE A 384 8.57 -10.66 -4.89
CA PHE A 384 9.05 -9.28 -4.89
C PHE A 384 8.87 -8.62 -6.26
N SER A 385 8.18 -7.49 -6.28
CA SER A 385 8.01 -6.64 -7.46
C SER A 385 8.17 -5.18 -7.09
N LEU A 386 8.95 -4.45 -7.87
CA LEU A 386 9.19 -3.01 -7.70
C LEU A 386 7.99 -2.14 -8.09
N SER A 387 6.99 -2.71 -8.79
CA SER A 387 5.98 -1.98 -9.56
C SER A 387 5.27 -0.81 -8.85
N TYR A 388 5.04 -0.89 -7.53
CA TYR A 388 4.36 0.17 -6.79
C TYR A 388 5.27 1.26 -6.22
N ASN A 389 6.57 0.97 -6.09
CA ASN A 389 7.54 1.86 -5.46
C ASN A 389 8.51 2.46 -6.48
N TYR A 390 8.25 2.17 -7.74
CA TYR A 390 9.13 2.41 -8.86
C TYR A 390 9.62 3.86 -8.94
N LEU A 391 8.73 4.84 -8.82
CA LEU A 391 9.08 6.25 -8.91
C LEU A 391 10.09 6.70 -7.87
N TRP A 392 9.93 6.26 -6.63
CA TRP A 392 10.81 6.66 -5.55
C TRP A 392 12.12 5.91 -5.56
N ILE A 393 12.08 4.64 -5.96
CA ILE A 393 13.31 3.85 -6.15
C ILE A 393 14.12 4.46 -7.30
N LEU A 394 13.48 4.86 -8.39
CA LEU A 394 14.14 5.54 -9.50
C LEU A 394 14.71 6.90 -9.06
N GLU A 395 13.95 7.74 -8.31
CA GLU A 395 14.43 9.03 -7.77
C GLU A 395 15.65 8.81 -6.87
N LEU A 396 15.59 7.82 -5.97
CA LEU A 396 16.70 7.51 -5.07
C LEU A 396 17.91 6.93 -5.80
N ALA A 397 17.72 6.04 -6.78
CA ALA A 397 18.80 5.47 -7.57
C ALA A 397 19.56 6.57 -8.34
N VAL A 398 18.83 7.53 -8.93
CA VAL A 398 19.41 8.70 -9.59
C VAL A 398 20.15 9.58 -8.57
N PHE A 399 19.55 9.85 -7.42
CA PHE A 399 20.18 10.62 -6.36
C PHE A 399 21.49 9.98 -5.90
N TYR A 400 21.52 8.66 -5.68
CA TYR A 400 22.73 7.96 -5.25
C TYR A 400 23.81 7.95 -6.34
N ALA A 401 23.43 7.76 -7.61
CA ALA A 401 24.37 7.84 -8.72
C ALA A 401 25.02 9.22 -8.83
N GLU A 402 24.27 10.31 -8.61
CA GLU A 402 24.80 11.67 -8.60
C GLU A 402 25.77 11.93 -7.44
N HIS A 403 25.57 11.26 -6.31
CA HIS A 403 26.40 11.45 -5.10
C HIS A 403 27.51 10.40 -4.97
N GLY A 404 27.74 9.59 -6.02
CA GLY A 404 28.85 8.62 -6.07
C GLY A 404 28.67 7.38 -5.20
N PHE A 405 27.42 7.06 -4.79
CA PHE A 405 27.12 5.81 -4.11
C PHE A 405 27.14 4.63 -5.10
N PRO A 406 27.40 3.40 -4.62
CA PRO A 406 27.27 2.20 -5.43
C PRO A 406 25.82 2.01 -5.95
N PRO A 407 25.62 1.24 -7.04
CA PRO A 407 24.29 0.86 -7.46
C PRO A 407 23.51 0.14 -6.36
N LEU A 408 22.20 0.38 -6.30
CA LEU A 408 21.32 -0.32 -5.35
C LEU A 408 21.26 -1.83 -5.69
N PRO A 409 21.20 -2.71 -4.68
CA PRO A 409 21.08 -4.15 -4.91
C PRO A 409 19.89 -4.50 -5.80
N GLY A 410 20.09 -5.37 -6.80
CA GLY A 410 19.04 -5.83 -7.72
C GLY A 410 18.44 -4.74 -8.62
N ILE A 411 18.98 -3.52 -8.62
CA ILE A 411 18.46 -2.38 -9.39
C ILE A 411 19.43 -2.04 -10.53
N ASP A 412 18.94 -2.23 -11.76
CA ASP A 412 19.57 -1.72 -12.98
C ASP A 412 18.86 -0.45 -13.43
N LEU A 413 19.57 0.67 -13.39
CA LEU A 413 19.00 1.99 -13.66
C LEU A 413 18.52 2.14 -15.11
N ASP A 414 19.24 1.54 -16.08
CA ASP A 414 18.85 1.60 -17.49
C ASP A 414 17.57 0.79 -17.74
N THR A 415 17.41 -0.33 -17.08
CA THR A 415 16.17 -1.11 -17.12
C THR A 415 15.02 -0.34 -16.50
N LEU A 416 15.24 0.32 -15.36
CA LEU A 416 14.21 1.16 -14.75
C LEU A 416 13.76 2.30 -15.68
N PHE A 417 14.68 2.99 -16.34
CA PHE A 417 14.31 4.04 -17.30
C PHE A 417 13.52 3.49 -18.48
N ARG A 418 13.93 2.37 -19.07
CA ARG A 418 13.20 1.74 -20.19
C ARG A 418 11.77 1.37 -19.79
N GLU A 419 11.60 0.76 -18.62
CA GLU A 419 10.27 0.40 -18.12
C GLU A 419 9.40 1.63 -17.85
N ALA A 420 9.98 2.72 -17.34
CA ALA A 420 9.25 3.96 -17.11
C ALA A 420 8.83 4.63 -18.43
N GLU A 421 9.68 4.61 -19.46
CA GLU A 421 9.41 5.20 -20.77
C GLU A 421 8.22 4.52 -21.48
N ILE A 422 8.09 3.20 -21.37
CA ILE A 422 6.96 2.44 -21.93
C ILE A 422 5.73 2.37 -21.02
N SER A 423 5.82 2.94 -19.81
CA SER A 423 4.69 2.92 -18.87
C SER A 423 3.49 3.69 -19.43
N PRO A 424 2.26 3.18 -19.24
CA PRO A 424 1.05 3.93 -19.59
C PRO A 424 0.82 5.13 -18.69
N SER A 425 1.47 5.17 -17.52
CA SER A 425 1.34 6.27 -16.57
C SER A 425 2.09 7.51 -17.06
N PRO A 426 1.40 8.62 -17.38
CA PRO A 426 2.06 9.88 -17.72
C PRO A 426 2.99 10.36 -16.60
N MET A 427 2.60 10.12 -15.35
CA MET A 427 3.43 10.43 -14.19
C MET A 427 4.77 9.71 -14.24
N MET A 428 4.76 8.39 -14.52
CA MET A 428 6.00 7.62 -14.63
C MET A 428 6.89 8.11 -15.76
N ARG A 429 6.32 8.34 -16.94
CA ARG A 429 7.07 8.84 -18.10
C ARG A 429 7.65 10.24 -17.85
N GLY A 430 6.82 11.18 -17.39
CA GLY A 430 7.27 12.55 -17.10
C GLY A 430 8.35 12.61 -16.03
N HIS A 431 8.14 11.87 -14.93
CA HIS A 431 9.12 11.78 -13.84
C HIS A 431 10.45 11.16 -14.29
N ALA A 432 10.41 10.07 -15.06
CA ALA A 432 11.62 9.43 -15.57
C ALA A 432 12.41 10.36 -16.52
N LEU A 433 11.73 11.09 -17.42
CA LEU A 433 12.39 12.06 -18.29
C LEU A 433 13.07 13.18 -17.48
N ARG A 434 12.40 13.69 -16.45
CA ARG A 434 13.00 14.67 -15.52
C ARG A 434 14.25 14.12 -14.83
N LEU A 435 14.22 12.88 -14.34
CA LEU A 435 15.36 12.25 -13.68
C LEU A 435 16.51 11.96 -14.66
N LYS A 436 16.21 11.54 -15.88
CA LYS A 436 17.19 11.35 -16.94
C LYS A 436 17.89 12.67 -17.30
N ALA A 437 17.13 13.77 -17.37
CA ALA A 437 17.68 15.10 -17.56
C ALA A 437 18.65 15.50 -16.43
N ILE A 438 18.33 15.17 -15.18
CA ILE A 438 19.22 15.42 -14.04
C ILE A 438 20.58 14.73 -14.24
N LEU A 439 20.63 13.47 -14.70
CA LEU A 439 21.89 12.77 -14.96
C LEU A 439 22.68 13.35 -16.14
N LEU A 440 21.97 13.88 -17.15
CA LEU A 440 22.59 14.40 -18.38
C LEU A 440 23.03 15.86 -18.27
N ARG A 441 22.51 16.65 -17.33
CA ARG A 441 22.67 18.11 -17.26
C ARG A 441 24.12 18.62 -17.31
N LYS A 442 25.07 17.83 -16.77
CA LYS A 442 26.49 18.19 -16.77
C LYS A 442 27.22 17.83 -18.07
N LYS A 443 26.75 16.77 -18.77
CA LYS A 443 27.40 16.25 -19.99
C LYS A 443 26.80 16.86 -21.25
N SER A 444 25.51 17.00 -21.31
CA SER A 444 24.74 17.47 -22.46
C SER A 444 23.58 18.35 -21.98
N PRO A 445 23.83 19.62 -21.59
CA PRO A 445 22.79 20.48 -21.05
C PRO A 445 21.61 20.70 -21.97
N GLN A 446 21.85 20.77 -23.31
CA GLN A 446 20.77 20.95 -24.27
C GLN A 446 19.88 19.70 -24.36
N ASP A 447 20.48 18.49 -24.43
CA ASP A 447 19.69 17.24 -24.43
C ASP A 447 18.88 17.10 -23.12
N ALA A 448 19.46 17.54 -22.00
CA ALA A 448 18.74 17.57 -20.73
C ALA A 448 17.56 18.54 -20.74
N LEU A 449 17.70 19.71 -21.39
CA LEU A 449 16.59 20.66 -21.55
C LEU A 449 15.47 20.06 -22.42
N ASP A 450 15.81 19.40 -23.53
CA ASP A 450 14.85 18.76 -24.41
C ASP A 450 14.07 17.64 -23.69
N LEU A 451 14.71 16.90 -22.76
CA LEU A 451 14.03 15.92 -21.92
C LEU A 451 13.09 16.56 -20.91
N LEU A 452 13.45 17.71 -20.33
CA LEU A 452 12.57 18.46 -19.42
C LEU A 452 11.35 19.00 -20.17
N ASP A 453 11.54 19.55 -21.37
CA ASP A 453 10.44 20.06 -22.20
C ASP A 453 9.46 18.93 -22.58
N LYS A 454 9.96 17.75 -22.97
CA LYS A 454 9.13 16.55 -23.20
C LYS A 454 8.39 16.10 -21.93
N SER A 455 9.05 16.15 -20.77
CA SER A 455 8.41 15.85 -19.49
C SER A 455 7.26 16.80 -19.19
N LEU A 456 7.46 18.11 -19.42
CA LEU A 456 6.44 19.14 -19.22
C LEU A 456 5.23 18.95 -20.12
N GLU A 457 5.43 18.61 -21.40
CA GLU A 457 4.35 18.30 -22.33
C GLU A 457 3.47 17.16 -21.81
N ILE A 458 4.08 16.02 -21.43
CA ILE A 458 3.37 14.85 -20.90
C ILE A 458 2.60 15.19 -19.62
N LEU A 459 3.22 15.93 -18.70
CA LEU A 459 2.62 16.26 -17.40
C LEU A 459 1.51 17.30 -17.50
N LYS A 460 1.60 18.21 -18.47
CA LYS A 460 0.56 19.19 -18.80
C LYS A 460 -0.68 18.49 -19.34
N ASP A 461 -0.53 17.61 -20.33
CA ASP A 461 -1.61 16.86 -20.94
C ASP A 461 -2.34 15.97 -19.94
N ALA A 462 -1.60 15.43 -18.96
CA ALA A 462 -2.15 14.62 -17.87
C ALA A 462 -2.72 15.45 -16.71
N ASN A 463 -2.70 16.79 -16.78
CA ASN A 463 -3.13 17.69 -15.71
C ASN A 463 -2.49 17.39 -14.35
N MET A 464 -1.15 17.31 -14.31
CA MET A 464 -0.35 16.99 -13.12
C MET A 464 0.41 18.22 -12.62
N PRO A 465 -0.24 19.19 -11.99
CA PRO A 465 0.34 20.50 -11.71
C PRO A 465 1.55 20.45 -10.78
N ILE A 466 1.58 19.50 -9.86
CA ILE A 466 2.67 19.39 -8.89
C ILE A 466 3.95 18.83 -9.54
N GLU A 467 3.82 17.75 -10.30
CA GLU A 467 4.95 17.19 -11.05
C GLU A 467 5.46 18.16 -12.13
N TYR A 468 4.52 18.87 -12.76
CA TYR A 468 4.84 19.96 -13.68
C TYR A 468 5.66 21.04 -12.98
N GLY A 469 5.24 21.50 -11.80
CA GLY A 469 5.97 22.49 -10.99
C GLY A 469 7.37 22.03 -10.58
N PHE A 470 7.54 20.75 -10.20
CA PHE A 470 8.88 20.21 -9.92
C PHE A 470 9.76 20.14 -11.18
N THR A 471 9.18 19.87 -12.35
CA THR A 471 9.93 19.82 -13.60
C THR A 471 10.34 21.24 -14.05
N GLU A 472 9.45 22.23 -13.93
CA GLU A 472 9.77 23.63 -14.20
C GLU A 472 10.88 24.16 -13.29
N ARG A 473 10.94 23.74 -12.03
CA ARG A 473 12.06 24.10 -11.15
C ARG A 473 13.39 23.58 -11.69
N ARG A 474 13.44 22.34 -12.16
CA ARG A 474 14.65 21.77 -12.78
C ARG A 474 15.01 22.43 -14.09
N ARG A 475 13.99 22.82 -14.86
CA ARG A 475 14.16 23.57 -16.11
C ARG A 475 14.76 24.95 -15.83
N SER A 476 14.26 25.69 -14.84
CA SER A 476 14.79 26.97 -14.42
C SER A 476 16.27 26.86 -13.99
N GLU A 477 16.61 25.87 -13.15
CA GLU A 477 17.99 25.63 -12.73
C GLU A 477 18.94 25.40 -13.93
N LEU A 478 18.48 24.63 -14.93
CA LEU A 478 19.28 24.34 -16.12
C LEU A 478 19.38 25.54 -17.07
N LEU A 479 18.31 26.29 -17.28
CA LEU A 479 18.29 27.51 -18.09
C LEU A 479 19.24 28.57 -17.52
N ASN A 480 19.31 28.72 -16.19
CA ASN A 480 20.25 29.59 -15.54
C ASN A 480 21.72 29.17 -15.85
N THR A 481 22.02 27.87 -15.86
CA THR A 481 23.37 27.38 -16.23
C THR A 481 23.72 27.62 -17.71
N LEU A 482 22.69 27.73 -18.56
CA LEU A 482 22.82 28.03 -19.98
C LEU A 482 22.84 29.54 -20.30
N GLY A 483 22.70 30.40 -19.29
CA GLY A 483 22.66 31.86 -19.46
C GLY A 483 21.35 32.39 -20.04
N ARG A 484 20.27 31.60 -20.03
CA ARG A 484 18.94 31.94 -20.52
C ARG A 484 18.06 32.51 -19.40
N GLU A 485 18.49 33.64 -18.82
CA GLU A 485 17.94 34.18 -17.57
C GLU A 485 16.44 34.47 -17.63
N ALA A 486 15.93 35.10 -18.68
CA ALA A 486 14.51 35.46 -18.80
C ALA A 486 13.59 34.20 -18.85
N GLU A 487 14.04 33.13 -19.50
CA GLU A 487 13.31 31.88 -19.56
C GLU A 487 13.39 31.12 -18.23
N ALA A 488 14.54 31.22 -17.54
CA ALA A 488 14.72 30.65 -16.21
C ALA A 488 13.80 31.31 -15.18
N GLU A 489 13.64 32.63 -15.23
CA GLU A 489 12.74 33.38 -14.36
C GLU A 489 11.27 32.99 -14.58
N ALA A 490 10.82 32.89 -15.83
CA ALA A 490 9.48 32.45 -16.17
C ALA A 490 9.17 31.01 -15.71
N ALA A 491 10.15 30.10 -15.85
CA ALA A 491 10.05 28.73 -15.37
C ALA A 491 9.98 28.67 -13.83
N GLU A 492 10.79 29.49 -13.13
CA GLU A 492 10.79 29.59 -11.67
C GLU A 492 9.45 30.13 -11.15
N GLU A 493 8.91 31.20 -11.76
CA GLU A 493 7.62 31.76 -11.40
C GLU A 493 6.50 30.72 -11.54
N THR A 494 6.46 30.00 -12.66
CA THR A 494 5.51 28.91 -12.90
C THR A 494 5.64 27.82 -11.84
N SER A 495 6.86 27.40 -11.54
CA SER A 495 7.15 26.41 -10.48
C SER A 495 6.63 26.88 -9.12
N LEU A 496 6.97 28.11 -8.70
CA LEU A 496 6.57 28.68 -7.42
C LEU A 496 5.04 28.77 -7.29
N MET A 497 4.36 29.21 -8.35
CA MET A 497 2.89 29.29 -8.38
C MET A 497 2.26 27.89 -8.13
N LEU A 498 2.72 26.87 -8.84
CA LEU A 498 2.16 25.53 -8.75
C LEU A 498 2.49 24.85 -7.42
N LEU A 499 3.74 24.96 -6.97
CA LEU A 499 4.21 24.34 -5.74
C LEU A 499 3.71 25.08 -4.47
N SER A 500 3.18 26.30 -4.60
CA SER A 500 2.50 26.99 -3.49
C SER A 500 1.33 26.18 -2.92
N ARG A 501 0.69 25.36 -3.77
CA ARG A 501 -0.43 24.48 -3.37
C ARG A 501 -0.03 23.43 -2.31
N ILE A 502 1.24 23.10 -2.21
CA ILE A 502 1.80 22.19 -1.19
C ILE A 502 2.71 22.90 -0.19
N GLY A 503 2.63 24.23 -0.13
CA GLY A 503 3.44 25.03 0.78
C GLY A 503 4.88 25.27 0.34
N LEU A 504 5.27 24.87 -0.89
CA LEU A 504 6.64 25.04 -1.42
C LEU A 504 6.81 26.25 -2.35
N GLY A 505 5.74 26.98 -2.59
CA GLY A 505 5.75 28.16 -3.49
C GLY A 505 6.32 29.43 -2.87
N ARG A 506 6.52 29.49 -1.57
CA ARG A 506 7.28 30.57 -0.96
C ARG A 506 8.76 30.19 -1.02
N LYS A 507 9.64 31.14 -1.42
CA LYS A 507 11.05 31.03 -1.07
C LYS A 507 11.06 30.76 0.43
N ARG A 508 11.36 29.53 0.85
CA ARG A 508 11.69 29.31 2.26
C ARG A 508 12.80 30.33 2.51
N SER A 509 12.53 31.33 3.33
CA SER A 509 13.61 32.01 4.02
C SER A 509 14.50 30.87 4.49
N PRO A 510 15.78 30.83 4.10
CA PRO A 510 16.64 29.75 4.53
C PRO A 510 16.35 29.54 5.99
N TRP A 511 16.04 28.29 6.37
CA TRP A 511 15.86 27.97 7.79
C TRP A 511 17.03 28.61 8.51
N PRO A 512 16.80 29.38 9.56
CA PRO A 512 17.91 29.99 10.28
C PRO A 512 18.93 28.89 10.55
N SER A 513 20.21 29.19 10.32
CA SER A 513 21.31 28.27 10.68
C SER A 513 21.08 27.77 12.12
N PRO A 514 21.66 26.67 12.58
CA PRO A 514 21.56 26.26 13.97
C PRO A 514 21.80 27.43 14.94
N GLU A 515 22.75 28.31 14.61
CA GLU A 515 23.02 29.53 15.34
C GLU A 515 21.87 30.56 15.28
N GLN A 516 21.16 30.67 14.13
CA GLN A 516 19.97 31.51 14.00
C GLN A 516 18.74 30.90 14.65
N LYS A 517 18.63 29.56 14.78
CA LYS A 517 17.57 28.88 15.54
C LYS A 517 17.75 29.11 17.03
N GLU A 518 18.97 29.01 17.54
CA GLU A 518 19.27 29.31 18.95
C GLU A 518 19.00 30.78 19.27
N ALA A 519 19.48 31.71 18.42
CA ALA A 519 19.19 33.13 18.58
C ALA A 519 17.69 33.46 18.49
N SER A 520 16.92 32.76 17.63
CA SER A 520 15.47 32.93 17.52
C SER A 520 14.74 32.37 18.74
N PHE A 521 15.20 31.23 19.29
CA PHE A 521 14.65 30.64 20.49
C PHE A 521 14.94 31.50 21.72
N ASP A 522 16.16 32.01 21.88
CA ASP A 522 16.55 32.91 22.95
C ASP A 522 15.80 34.25 22.90
N VAL A 523 15.53 34.77 21.69
CA VAL A 523 14.69 35.95 21.49
C VAL A 523 13.24 35.65 21.93
N CYS A 524 12.73 34.46 21.52
CA CYS A 524 11.39 34.02 21.94
C CYS A 524 11.28 33.91 23.47
N CYS A 525 12.25 33.25 24.09
CA CYS A 525 12.27 33.12 25.58
C CYS A 525 12.35 34.45 26.28
N ARG A 526 13.14 35.42 25.76
CA ARG A 526 13.21 36.78 26.32
C ARG A 526 11.93 37.56 26.11
N GLU A 527 11.34 37.53 24.93
CA GLU A 527 10.09 38.24 24.63
C GLU A 527 8.91 37.66 25.41
N VAL A 528 8.80 36.32 25.52
CA VAL A 528 7.79 35.66 26.36
C VAL A 528 8.05 35.95 27.83
N GLY A 529 9.31 35.94 28.29
CA GLY A 529 9.70 36.30 29.66
C GLY A 529 9.50 37.78 30.00
N SER A 530 9.29 38.66 29.01
CA SER A 530 9.00 40.09 29.23
C SER A 530 7.49 40.39 29.41
N ILE A 531 6.62 39.39 29.27
CA ILE A 531 5.17 39.52 29.51
C ILE A 531 4.95 39.51 31.03
N HIS A 532 5.09 40.68 31.68
CA HIS A 532 5.05 40.80 33.13
C HIS A 532 3.72 41.35 33.68
N GLU A 533 2.90 41.98 32.85
CA GLU A 533 1.68 42.63 33.26
C GLU A 533 0.49 42.06 32.46
N TRP A 534 -0.34 41.31 33.15
CA TRP A 534 -1.60 40.78 32.61
C TRP A 534 -2.61 40.66 33.75
N GLU A 535 -3.81 41.12 33.50
CA GLU A 535 -4.91 41.06 34.48
C GLU A 535 -5.80 39.83 34.26
N THR A 536 -5.86 39.33 33.02
CA THR A 536 -6.69 38.17 32.65
C THR A 536 -5.91 37.14 31.81
N LEU A 537 -6.34 35.88 31.87
CA LEU A 537 -5.77 34.80 31.02
C LEU A 537 -5.89 35.13 29.52
N GLU A 538 -6.96 35.77 29.12
CA GLU A 538 -7.20 36.17 27.72
C GLU A 538 -6.21 37.24 27.27
N GLU A 539 -5.91 38.23 28.13
CA GLU A 539 -4.90 39.25 27.85
C GLU A 539 -3.49 38.62 27.73
N TYR A 540 -3.14 37.72 28.65
CA TYR A 540 -1.89 36.95 28.55
C TYR A 540 -1.80 36.17 27.25
N CYS A 541 -2.84 35.40 26.86
CA CYS A 541 -2.90 34.66 25.62
C CYS A 541 -2.82 35.56 24.39
N TYR A 542 -3.41 36.76 24.44
CA TYR A 542 -3.30 37.74 23.36
C TYR A 542 -1.86 38.24 23.19
N GLN A 543 -1.21 38.65 24.29
CA GLN A 543 0.16 39.11 24.29
C GLN A 543 1.13 38.02 23.85
N LEU A 544 0.90 36.77 24.30
CA LEU A 544 1.67 35.63 23.87
C LEU A 544 1.48 35.34 22.37
N ALA A 545 0.26 35.41 21.85
CA ALA A 545 0.00 35.25 20.42
C ALA A 545 0.69 36.35 19.60
N ALA A 546 0.69 37.59 20.06
CA ALA A 546 1.36 38.70 19.41
C ALA A 546 2.90 38.52 19.41
N CYS A 547 3.46 38.07 20.54
CA CYS A 547 4.87 37.75 20.68
C CYS A 547 5.30 36.61 19.71
N LEU A 548 4.56 35.52 19.69
CA LEU A 548 4.81 34.39 18.80
C LEU A 548 4.68 34.79 17.32
N ARG A 549 3.72 35.64 16.97
CA ARG A 549 3.61 36.20 15.62
C ARG A 549 4.85 36.95 15.21
N LYS A 550 5.39 37.82 16.09
CA LYS A 550 6.59 38.61 15.84
C LYS A 550 7.83 37.74 15.69
N VAL A 551 8.02 36.78 16.60
CA VAL A 551 9.18 35.88 16.61
C VAL A 551 9.18 34.95 15.39
N PHE A 552 8.05 34.33 15.07
CA PHE A 552 7.94 33.40 13.96
C PHE A 552 7.59 34.08 12.63
N ARG A 553 7.42 35.41 12.61
CA ARG A 553 6.99 36.18 11.43
C ARG A 553 5.75 35.58 10.76
N ALA A 554 4.83 35.09 11.56
CA ALA A 554 3.58 34.51 11.09
C ALA A 554 2.60 35.62 10.68
N GLU A 555 1.76 35.38 9.67
CA GLU A 555 0.72 36.33 9.29
C GLU A 555 -0.36 36.41 10.38
N ARG A 556 -0.66 35.26 10.98
CA ARG A 556 -1.67 35.13 12.04
C ARG A 556 -1.21 34.13 13.07
N THR A 557 -1.55 34.39 14.35
CA THR A 557 -1.38 33.43 15.45
C THR A 557 -2.64 33.39 16.27
N ALA A 558 -2.99 32.23 16.78
CA ALA A 558 -4.08 32.07 17.73
C ALA A 558 -3.71 31.01 18.78
N LEU A 559 -4.09 31.26 20.02
CA LEU A 559 -3.91 30.35 21.14
C LEU A 559 -5.29 29.84 21.58
N PHE A 560 -5.38 28.54 21.76
CA PHE A 560 -6.59 27.86 22.16
C PHE A 560 -6.35 27.10 23.47
N SER A 561 -7.35 27.05 24.31
CA SER A 561 -7.39 26.15 25.47
C SER A 561 -8.58 25.20 25.37
N MET A 562 -8.45 24.04 26.01
CA MET A 562 -9.57 23.12 26.18
C MET A 562 -10.35 23.47 27.44
N ASP A 563 -11.68 23.54 27.33
CA ASP A 563 -12.60 23.65 28.44
C ASP A 563 -13.61 22.49 28.30
N GLY A 564 -13.34 21.40 29.01
CA GLY A 564 -14.01 20.12 28.79
C GLY A 564 -13.75 19.61 27.39
N GLU A 565 -14.79 19.43 26.58
CA GLU A 565 -14.70 19.00 25.18
C GLU A 565 -14.68 20.17 24.17
N THR A 566 -14.73 21.42 24.66
CA THR A 566 -14.82 22.60 23.80
C THR A 566 -13.47 23.28 23.67
N LEU A 567 -13.08 23.58 22.41
CA LEU A 567 -11.88 24.35 22.10
C LEU A 567 -12.22 25.85 22.08
N LEU A 568 -11.67 26.60 23.04
CA LEU A 568 -11.88 28.04 23.15
C LEU A 568 -10.67 28.81 22.64
N CYS A 569 -10.87 29.77 21.73
CA CYS A 569 -9.84 30.72 21.34
C CYS A 569 -9.63 31.73 22.47
N ARG A 570 -8.45 31.73 23.10
CA ARG A 570 -8.10 32.60 24.24
C ARG A 570 -7.40 33.87 23.81
N GLY A 571 -6.74 33.86 22.69
CA GLY A 571 -6.09 35.03 22.11
C GLY A 571 -5.73 34.83 20.66
N SER A 572 -5.88 35.85 19.84
CA SER A 572 -5.46 35.84 18.43
C SER A 572 -4.87 37.17 18.03
N CYS A 573 -3.86 37.13 17.14
CA CYS A 573 -3.25 38.33 16.58
C CYS A 573 -3.14 38.15 15.05
N ASN A 574 -3.73 39.12 14.29
CA ASN A 574 -3.72 39.17 12.84
C ASN A 574 -2.58 40.03 12.32
#